data_d831cfd2efedf2067997c2a4de9feef0
#
_entry.id   d831cfd2efedf2067997c2a4de9feef0
#
_cell.length_a   1.000
_cell.length_b   1.000
_cell.length_c   1.000
_cell.angle_alpha   90.00
_cell.angle_beta   90.00
_cell.angle_gamma   90.00
#
_symmetry.space_group_name_H-M   'P 1'
#
loop_
_entity.id
_entity.type
_entity.pdbx_description
1 polymer ?
#
loop_
_entity_poly.entity_id
_entity_poly.type
_entity_poly.pdbx_seq_one_letter_code
_entity_poly.pdbx_strand_id
1 'polypeptide(L)'
;MKLPDYFAANGYKHPVDARDSPFVNAYGCKGETYFDYMNKPENARMFDAFNETMTLRKPGEHDTFVAAYPVKERLAISEPSRVLFVDIGGGVGHQVRKFSERAQGMQGVCVLLDLPSVIAQAKELPDGAVTVGQSFFDPMPQSLKGAKAFYLRMLLHDWPEMQAVTILKNIIDAMAQDSVVLIHEVILAETEFDHFDAKMDWQMMNLASGERTMSQWKELIGKVGLEIRDIWWEEKGTKGKKALIECGLAK
;
A
#
# COMPACT_ATOMS: atom_id res chain seq x y z
N MET A 1 0.14 20.46 17.44
CA MET A 1 0.80 20.38 16.12
C MET A 1 0.96 21.80 15.59
N LYS A 2 2.16 22.18 15.19
CA LYS A 2 2.48 23.55 14.75
C LYS A 2 2.36 23.68 13.22
N LEU A 3 1.24 23.23 12.64
CA LEU A 3 1.02 23.26 11.18
C LEU A 3 1.11 24.67 10.58
N PRO A 4 0.51 25.72 11.18
CA PRO A 4 0.64 27.07 10.63
C PRO A 4 2.09 27.53 10.54
N ASP A 5 2.89 27.25 11.58
CA ASP A 5 4.32 27.63 11.61
C ASP A 5 5.11 26.87 10.54
N TYR A 6 4.83 25.55 10.38
CA TYR A 6 5.47 24.74 9.35
C TYR A 6 5.16 25.28 7.94
N PHE A 7 3.89 25.56 7.64
CA PHE A 7 3.51 26.07 6.32
C PHE A 7 4.05 27.46 6.06
N ALA A 8 4.07 28.36 7.06
CA ALA A 8 4.66 29.68 6.92
C ALA A 8 6.15 29.58 6.60
N ALA A 9 6.90 28.70 7.27
CA ALA A 9 8.32 28.48 7.04
C ALA A 9 8.63 27.87 5.66
N ASN A 10 7.68 27.09 5.09
CA ASN A 10 7.83 26.41 3.81
C ASN A 10 7.08 27.09 2.64
N GLY A 11 6.69 28.35 2.80
CA GLY A 11 6.05 29.16 1.74
C GLY A 11 4.70 28.63 1.30
N TYR A 12 3.95 27.98 2.21
CA TYR A 12 2.61 27.39 2.01
C TYR A 12 2.56 26.39 0.85
N LYS A 13 3.67 25.67 0.63
CA LYS A 13 3.74 24.60 -0.38
C LYS A 13 3.36 23.26 0.26
N HIS A 14 2.81 22.37 -0.57
CA HIS A 14 2.60 20.98 -0.18
C HIS A 14 3.95 20.31 0.13
N PRO A 15 4.09 19.65 1.30
CA PRO A 15 5.31 18.94 1.63
C PRO A 15 5.50 17.73 0.71
N VAL A 16 6.74 17.47 0.27
CA VAL A 16 7.05 16.43 -0.73
C VAL A 16 8.14 15.46 -0.27
N ASP A 17 8.58 15.57 0.97
CA ASP A 17 9.61 14.70 1.55
C ASP A 17 9.11 14.14 2.89
N ALA A 18 9.00 12.81 2.97
CA ALA A 18 8.58 12.12 4.19
C ALA A 18 9.52 12.37 5.39
N ARG A 19 10.79 12.74 5.12
CA ARG A 19 11.80 13.04 6.14
C ARG A 19 11.89 14.53 6.53
N ASP A 20 11.08 15.35 5.87
CA ASP A 20 10.90 16.77 6.18
C ASP A 20 9.42 17.14 6.13
N SER A 21 8.60 16.37 6.80
CA SER A 21 7.15 16.52 6.85
C SER A 21 6.69 17.38 8.05
N PRO A 22 5.43 17.84 8.08
CA PRO A 22 4.85 18.47 9.27
C PRO A 22 4.97 17.60 10.53
N PHE A 23 4.82 16.28 10.42
CA PHE A 23 5.03 15.35 11.53
C PHE A 23 6.48 15.43 12.05
N VAL A 24 7.44 15.31 11.15
CA VAL A 24 8.88 15.37 11.48
C VAL A 24 9.23 16.67 12.19
N ASN A 25 8.69 17.79 11.72
CA ASN A 25 8.89 19.09 12.37
C ASN A 25 8.25 19.14 13.78
N ALA A 26 7.04 18.59 13.92
CA ALA A 26 6.32 18.61 15.20
C ALA A 26 7.00 17.76 16.29
N TYR A 27 7.59 16.64 15.90
CA TYR A 27 8.24 15.69 16.82
C TYR A 27 9.77 15.87 16.90
N GLY A 28 10.36 16.77 16.11
CA GLY A 28 11.79 17.05 16.13
C GLY A 28 12.67 15.89 15.64
N CYS A 29 12.13 14.99 14.82
CA CYS A 29 12.80 13.79 14.32
C CYS A 29 13.33 13.98 12.88
N LYS A 30 14.02 15.08 12.61
CA LYS A 30 14.53 15.44 11.29
C LYS A 30 15.38 14.32 10.67
N GLY A 31 15.09 13.99 9.42
CA GLY A 31 15.78 12.92 8.67
C GLY A 31 15.17 11.53 8.83
N GLU A 32 14.15 11.40 9.68
CA GLU A 32 13.38 10.15 9.85
C GLU A 32 12.00 10.31 9.22
N THR A 33 11.42 9.20 8.81
CA THR A 33 10.00 9.18 8.41
C THR A 33 9.10 8.97 9.64
N TYR A 34 7.78 9.14 9.46
CA TYR A 34 6.80 8.77 10.47
C TYR A 34 6.98 7.32 10.96
N PHE A 35 7.19 6.40 10.03
CA PHE A 35 7.34 4.97 10.36
C PHE A 35 8.68 4.66 11.01
N ASP A 36 9.77 5.32 10.63
CA ASP A 36 11.07 5.20 11.32
C ASP A 36 10.93 5.66 12.78
N TYR A 37 10.26 6.79 13.00
CA TYR A 37 10.02 7.31 14.35
C TYR A 37 9.16 6.37 15.19
N MET A 38 8.08 5.84 14.62
CA MET A 38 7.16 4.92 15.29
C MET A 38 7.83 3.60 15.70
N ASN A 39 8.74 3.08 14.88
CA ASN A 39 9.44 1.81 15.11
C ASN A 39 10.54 1.88 16.18
N LYS A 40 10.81 3.04 16.77
CA LYS A 40 11.79 3.15 17.85
C LYS A 40 11.29 2.48 19.14
N PRO A 41 12.18 1.83 19.91
CA PRO A 41 11.79 1.20 21.17
C PRO A 41 11.09 2.15 22.16
N GLU A 42 11.54 3.40 22.24
CA GLU A 42 10.93 4.43 23.08
C GLU A 42 9.51 4.82 22.66
N ASN A 43 9.12 4.55 21.41
CA ASN A 43 7.81 4.85 20.84
C ASN A 43 6.91 3.60 20.75
N ALA A 44 7.29 2.48 21.35
CA ALA A 44 6.57 1.20 21.28
C ALA A 44 5.07 1.35 21.58
N ARG A 45 4.70 2.13 22.60
CA ARG A 45 3.28 2.39 22.93
C ARG A 45 2.52 3.06 21.78
N MET A 46 3.16 3.97 21.04
CA MET A 46 2.54 4.65 19.90
C MET A 46 2.39 3.67 18.72
N PHE A 47 3.41 2.84 18.50
CA PHE A 47 3.40 1.79 17.49
C PHE A 47 2.30 0.74 17.76
N ASP A 48 2.18 0.27 19.02
CA ASP A 48 1.14 -0.68 19.42
C ASP A 48 -0.26 -0.09 19.23
N ALA A 49 -0.48 1.17 19.64
CA ALA A 49 -1.75 1.87 19.45
C ALA A 49 -2.09 2.06 17.96
N PHE A 50 -1.10 2.31 17.10
CA PHE A 50 -1.29 2.36 15.66
C PHE A 50 -1.73 1.00 15.10
N ASN A 51 -1.02 -0.07 15.45
CA ASN A 51 -1.34 -1.43 15.00
C ASN A 51 -2.72 -1.87 15.51
N GLU A 52 -3.06 -1.58 16.76
CA GLU A 52 -4.39 -1.84 17.32
C GLU A 52 -5.47 -1.06 16.57
N THR A 53 -5.25 0.22 16.26
CA THR A 53 -6.19 1.04 15.49
C THR A 53 -6.40 0.45 14.08
N MET A 54 -5.34 -0.02 13.43
CA MET A 54 -5.45 -0.66 12.11
C MET A 54 -6.23 -1.99 12.19
N THR A 55 -6.13 -2.71 13.31
CA THR A 55 -6.84 -3.98 13.55
C THR A 55 -8.32 -3.75 13.91
N LEU A 56 -8.63 -2.69 14.68
CA LEU A 56 -9.96 -2.35 15.15
C LEU A 56 -10.87 -1.72 14.07
N ARG A 57 -10.33 -1.37 12.90
CA ARG A 57 -11.16 -0.99 11.76
C ARG A 57 -12.11 -2.15 11.47
N LYS A 58 -13.40 -1.94 11.78
CA LYS A 58 -14.44 -2.97 11.86
C LYS A 58 -14.35 -3.98 10.72
N PRO A 59 -14.23 -5.29 11.02
CA PRO A 59 -14.42 -6.31 10.00
C PRO A 59 -15.82 -6.15 9.43
N GLY A 60 -15.95 -5.95 8.13
CA GLY A 60 -17.23 -5.97 7.43
C GLY A 60 -17.61 -4.75 6.63
N GLU A 61 -17.15 -3.54 6.96
CA GLU A 61 -17.54 -2.37 6.18
C GLU A 61 -16.59 -2.04 5.01
N HIS A 62 -15.31 -2.44 5.06
CA HIS A 62 -14.34 -2.10 4.00
C HIS A 62 -13.19 -3.10 3.89
N ASP A 63 -13.37 -4.35 4.29
CA ASP A 63 -12.26 -5.27 4.51
C ASP A 63 -12.24 -6.45 3.52
N THR A 64 -12.84 -6.30 2.37
CA THR A 64 -12.81 -7.32 1.32
C THR A 64 -11.78 -6.94 0.27
N PHE A 65 -10.87 -7.85 -0.05
CA PHE A 65 -10.25 -7.85 -1.37
C PHE A 65 -11.38 -7.65 -2.39
N VAL A 66 -11.29 -6.64 -3.26
CA VAL A 66 -12.42 -6.16 -4.06
C VAL A 66 -13.27 -7.29 -4.58
N ALA A 67 -14.52 -7.39 -4.13
CA ALA A 67 -15.37 -8.54 -4.39
C ALA A 67 -15.57 -8.81 -5.89
N ALA A 68 -15.55 -7.75 -6.70
CA ALA A 68 -15.71 -7.82 -8.15
C ALA A 68 -14.45 -8.30 -8.89
N TYR A 69 -13.26 -8.35 -8.23
CA TYR A 69 -12.04 -8.77 -8.92
C TYR A 69 -12.04 -10.28 -9.18
N PRO A 70 -11.93 -10.73 -10.42
CA PRO A 70 -12.01 -12.14 -10.78
C PRO A 70 -10.67 -12.85 -10.58
N VAL A 71 -10.35 -13.16 -9.30
CA VAL A 71 -9.06 -13.70 -8.87
C VAL A 71 -8.64 -14.92 -9.70
N LYS A 72 -9.54 -15.87 -9.90
CA LYS A 72 -9.21 -17.14 -10.57
C LYS A 72 -8.89 -16.95 -12.05
N GLU A 73 -9.60 -16.05 -12.71
CA GLU A 73 -9.43 -15.78 -14.14
C GLU A 73 -8.18 -14.94 -14.42
N ARG A 74 -7.89 -13.97 -13.55
CA ARG A 74 -6.80 -13.02 -13.77
C ARG A 74 -5.45 -13.50 -13.24
N LEU A 75 -5.47 -14.30 -12.16
CA LEU A 75 -4.25 -14.70 -11.46
C LEU A 75 -3.91 -16.18 -11.59
N ALA A 76 -4.62 -16.95 -12.44
CA ALA A 76 -4.30 -18.35 -12.65
C ALA A 76 -2.83 -18.54 -13.07
N ILE A 77 -2.17 -19.52 -12.45
CA ILE A 77 -0.83 -19.97 -12.77
C ILE A 77 -0.82 -21.50 -12.89
N SER A 78 0.11 -22.03 -13.68
CA SER A 78 0.27 -23.48 -13.89
C SER A 78 1.38 -24.08 -13.03
N GLU A 79 2.24 -23.26 -12.45
CA GLU A 79 3.39 -23.71 -11.67
C GLU A 79 3.12 -23.60 -10.16
N PRO A 80 3.00 -24.73 -9.44
CA PRO A 80 2.63 -24.73 -8.01
C PRO A 80 3.64 -24.04 -7.09
N SER A 81 4.92 -24.02 -7.49
CA SER A 81 6.01 -23.40 -6.73
C SER A 81 6.11 -21.89 -6.93
N ARG A 82 5.42 -21.34 -7.94
CA ARG A 82 5.43 -19.91 -8.22
C ARG A 82 4.69 -19.15 -7.12
N VAL A 83 5.21 -18.00 -6.74
CA VAL A 83 4.49 -17.07 -5.86
C VAL A 83 3.28 -16.53 -6.63
N LEU A 84 2.09 -16.79 -6.07
CA LEU A 84 0.81 -16.36 -6.62
C LEU A 84 0.49 -14.92 -6.21
N PHE A 85 0.74 -14.59 -4.96
CA PHE A 85 0.33 -13.32 -4.37
C PHE A 85 1.33 -12.84 -3.33
N VAL A 86 1.76 -11.59 -3.43
CA VAL A 86 2.62 -10.93 -2.45
C VAL A 86 1.87 -9.73 -1.88
N ASP A 87 1.55 -9.77 -0.58
CA ASP A 87 0.96 -8.66 0.16
C ASP A 87 2.08 -7.77 0.69
N ILE A 88 2.32 -6.64 0.04
CA ILE A 88 3.43 -5.72 0.35
C ILE A 88 2.96 -4.70 1.39
N GLY A 89 3.67 -4.66 2.53
CA GLY A 89 3.24 -3.86 3.68
C GLY A 89 1.93 -4.40 4.27
N GLY A 90 1.76 -5.73 4.24
CA GLY A 90 0.50 -6.39 4.58
C GLY A 90 0.21 -6.48 6.08
N GLY A 91 1.05 -5.85 6.94
CA GLY A 91 0.87 -5.84 8.39
C GLY A 91 0.91 -7.24 8.98
N VAL A 92 -0.13 -7.61 9.69
CA VAL A 92 -0.27 -8.94 10.30
C VAL A 92 -0.98 -9.97 9.41
N GLY A 93 -1.13 -9.70 8.09
CA GLY A 93 -1.57 -10.67 7.08
C GLY A 93 -3.08 -10.77 6.88
N HIS A 94 -3.85 -9.75 7.21
CA HIS A 94 -5.31 -9.76 7.00
C HIS A 94 -5.68 -9.99 5.52
N GLN A 95 -4.98 -9.37 4.59
CA GLN A 95 -5.30 -9.51 3.16
C GLN A 95 -4.82 -10.83 2.59
N VAL A 96 -3.71 -11.38 3.08
CA VAL A 96 -3.27 -12.74 2.73
C VAL A 96 -4.34 -13.77 3.08
N ARG A 97 -4.96 -13.68 4.28
CA ARG A 97 -6.07 -14.57 4.67
C ARG A 97 -7.26 -14.47 3.72
N LYS A 98 -7.71 -13.25 3.44
CA LYS A 98 -8.86 -13.02 2.56
C LYS A 98 -8.60 -13.40 1.10
N PHE A 99 -7.41 -13.12 0.63
CA PHE A 99 -7.00 -13.56 -0.70
C PHE A 99 -7.02 -15.09 -0.78
N SER A 100 -6.47 -15.79 0.21
CA SER A 100 -6.44 -17.26 0.24
C SER A 100 -7.82 -17.87 0.22
N GLU A 101 -8.81 -17.30 0.91
CA GLU A 101 -10.20 -17.73 0.85
C GLU A 101 -10.77 -17.66 -0.57
N ARG A 102 -10.45 -16.62 -1.32
CA ARG A 102 -10.90 -16.42 -2.71
C ARG A 102 -10.10 -17.25 -3.72
N ALA A 103 -8.84 -17.54 -3.39
CA ALA A 103 -7.94 -18.33 -4.21
C ALA A 103 -8.04 -19.85 -3.95
N GLN A 104 -9.05 -20.29 -3.19
CA GLN A 104 -9.23 -21.73 -2.90
C GLN A 104 -9.20 -22.59 -4.17
N GLY A 105 -8.33 -23.61 -4.16
CA GLY A 105 -8.10 -24.50 -5.28
C GLY A 105 -7.16 -23.97 -6.36
N MET A 106 -6.65 -22.75 -6.22
CA MET A 106 -5.57 -22.24 -7.07
C MET A 106 -4.22 -22.78 -6.60
N GLN A 107 -3.29 -22.91 -7.55
CA GLN A 107 -1.89 -23.24 -7.25
C GLN A 107 -1.10 -21.99 -6.92
N GLY A 108 0.02 -22.18 -6.23
CA GLY A 108 0.99 -21.13 -5.92
C GLY A 108 1.02 -20.75 -4.43
N VAL A 109 2.00 -19.94 -4.10
CA VAL A 109 2.32 -19.56 -2.72
C VAL A 109 1.86 -18.12 -2.46
N CYS A 110 1.20 -17.88 -1.33
CA CYS A 110 0.93 -16.53 -0.83
C CYS A 110 2.06 -16.07 0.09
N VAL A 111 2.48 -14.83 -0.07
CA VAL A 111 3.56 -14.22 0.71
C VAL A 111 3.08 -12.96 1.39
N LEU A 112 3.40 -12.82 2.67
CA LEU A 112 3.29 -11.61 3.44
C LEU A 112 4.66 -10.94 3.54
N LEU A 113 4.80 -9.73 3.03
CA LEU A 113 6.02 -8.93 3.15
C LEU A 113 5.75 -7.69 4.01
N ASP A 114 6.51 -7.54 5.07
CA ASP A 114 6.50 -6.35 5.93
C ASP A 114 7.82 -6.28 6.72
N LEU A 115 8.01 -5.23 7.52
CA LEU A 115 9.18 -5.10 8.39
C LEU A 115 9.30 -6.30 9.34
N PRO A 116 10.52 -6.73 9.70
CA PRO A 116 10.72 -7.88 10.60
C PRO A 116 9.97 -7.76 11.93
N SER A 117 9.88 -6.55 12.49
CA SER A 117 9.16 -6.25 13.73
C SER A 117 7.64 -6.44 13.59
N VAL A 118 7.09 -6.21 12.40
CA VAL A 118 5.66 -6.40 12.08
C VAL A 118 5.38 -7.87 11.80
N ILE A 119 6.23 -8.53 11.01
CA ILE A 119 6.13 -9.97 10.71
C ILE A 119 6.15 -10.82 12.00
N ALA A 120 6.94 -10.43 12.99
CA ALA A 120 6.98 -11.12 14.28
C ALA A 120 5.63 -11.11 15.03
N GLN A 121 4.72 -10.20 14.68
CA GLN A 121 3.37 -10.10 15.26
C GLN A 121 2.30 -10.81 14.40
N ALA A 122 2.65 -11.25 13.18
CA ALA A 122 1.72 -11.95 12.31
C ALA A 122 1.35 -13.33 12.90
N LYS A 123 0.06 -13.57 13.03
CA LYS A 123 -0.49 -14.83 13.57
C LYS A 123 -1.56 -15.35 12.63
N GLU A 124 -1.83 -16.65 12.72
CA GLU A 124 -2.96 -17.30 12.03
C GLU A 124 -2.95 -17.06 10.50
N LEU A 125 -1.76 -17.10 9.88
CA LEU A 125 -1.67 -17.06 8.42
C LEU A 125 -2.23 -18.37 7.83
N PRO A 126 -2.74 -18.32 6.57
CA PRO A 126 -3.19 -19.53 5.88
C PRO A 126 -2.08 -20.57 5.74
N ASP A 127 -2.47 -21.85 5.72
CA ASP A 127 -1.52 -22.95 5.52
C ASP A 127 -0.72 -22.75 4.21
N GLY A 128 0.57 -22.91 4.29
CA GLY A 128 1.49 -22.72 3.16
C GLY A 128 1.83 -21.25 2.84
N ALA A 129 1.28 -20.29 3.56
CA ALA A 129 1.70 -18.89 3.40
C ALA A 129 3.12 -18.69 3.98
N VAL A 130 3.90 -17.86 3.31
CA VAL A 130 5.29 -17.54 3.67
C VAL A 130 5.39 -16.08 4.10
N THR A 131 6.27 -15.80 5.05
CA THR A 131 6.55 -14.42 5.49
C THR A 131 7.94 -13.99 5.03
N VAL A 132 8.06 -12.72 4.64
CA VAL A 132 9.33 -12.07 4.29
C VAL A 132 9.47 -10.81 5.13
N GLY A 133 10.44 -10.82 6.05
CA GLY A 133 10.75 -9.67 6.92
C GLY A 133 11.73 -8.73 6.22
N GLN A 134 11.23 -7.75 5.46
CA GLN A 134 12.05 -6.82 4.70
C GLN A 134 11.31 -5.49 4.46
N SER A 135 12.05 -4.40 4.32
CA SER A 135 11.51 -3.13 3.85
C SER A 135 11.17 -3.19 2.35
N PHE A 136 10.03 -2.67 1.97
CA PHE A 136 9.64 -2.52 0.54
C PHE A 136 10.46 -1.43 -0.18
N PHE A 137 11.27 -0.67 0.53
CA PHE A 137 12.26 0.25 -0.07
C PHE A 137 13.53 -0.45 -0.53
N ASP A 138 13.76 -1.68 -0.05
CA ASP A 138 14.87 -2.52 -0.53
C ASP A 138 14.46 -3.28 -1.79
N PRO A 139 15.40 -3.67 -2.65
CA PRO A 139 15.12 -4.52 -3.81
C PRO A 139 14.40 -5.81 -3.40
N MET A 140 13.37 -6.21 -4.13
CA MET A 140 12.63 -7.44 -3.84
C MET A 140 13.57 -8.65 -3.82
N PRO A 141 13.47 -9.55 -2.82
CA PRO A 141 14.33 -10.71 -2.71
C PRO A 141 14.12 -11.68 -3.88
N GLN A 142 15.13 -12.48 -4.18
CA GLN A 142 15.09 -13.42 -5.31
C GLN A 142 13.89 -14.38 -5.26
N SER A 143 13.41 -14.72 -4.05
CA SER A 143 12.26 -15.59 -3.84
C SER A 143 10.93 -15.01 -4.33
N LEU A 144 10.85 -13.70 -4.53
CA LEU A 144 9.65 -13.00 -5.01
C LEU A 144 9.72 -12.65 -6.51
N LYS A 145 10.87 -12.89 -7.15
CA LYS A 145 10.99 -12.61 -8.58
C LYS A 145 10.06 -13.50 -9.41
N GLY A 146 9.35 -12.86 -10.33
CA GLY A 146 8.36 -13.52 -11.17
C GLY A 146 7.04 -13.83 -10.47
N ALA A 147 6.78 -13.32 -9.28
CA ALA A 147 5.48 -13.47 -8.64
C ALA A 147 4.34 -13.03 -9.56
N LYS A 148 3.18 -13.70 -9.48
CA LYS A 148 2.03 -13.40 -10.35
C LYS A 148 1.39 -12.07 -10.02
N ALA A 149 1.17 -11.79 -8.72
CA ALA A 149 0.55 -10.55 -8.27
C ALA A 149 1.33 -9.92 -7.11
N PHE A 150 1.62 -8.63 -7.22
CA PHE A 150 2.13 -7.78 -6.16
C PHE A 150 1.00 -6.85 -5.71
N TYR A 151 0.57 -6.98 -4.47
CA TYR A 151 -0.58 -6.25 -3.94
C TYR A 151 -0.14 -5.21 -2.92
N LEU A 152 -0.62 -3.98 -3.09
CA LEU A 152 -0.41 -2.87 -2.17
C LEU A 152 -1.77 -2.31 -1.78
N ARG A 153 -2.06 -2.29 -0.49
CA ARG A 153 -3.34 -1.76 0.00
C ARG A 153 -3.12 -0.68 1.04
N MET A 154 -3.67 0.50 0.78
CA MET A 154 -3.55 1.65 1.68
C MET A 154 -2.09 1.83 2.13
N LEU A 155 -1.18 1.82 1.15
CA LEU A 155 0.25 1.91 1.36
C LEU A 155 0.86 3.09 0.62
N LEU A 156 0.57 3.24 -0.67
CA LEU A 156 1.18 4.30 -1.48
C LEU A 156 0.66 5.69 -1.11
N HIS A 157 -0.50 5.78 -0.48
CA HIS A 157 -1.03 7.04 0.04
C HIS A 157 -0.26 7.59 1.24
N ASP A 158 0.51 6.75 1.95
CA ASP A 158 1.37 7.16 3.06
C ASP A 158 2.68 7.81 2.59
N TRP A 159 2.99 7.70 1.29
CA TRP A 159 4.29 8.06 0.75
C TRP A 159 4.21 9.16 -0.30
N PRO A 160 5.11 10.18 -0.20
CA PRO A 160 5.28 11.17 -1.26
C PRO A 160 5.67 10.53 -2.59
N GLU A 161 5.54 11.29 -3.66
CA GLU A 161 5.76 10.83 -5.04
C GLU A 161 7.08 10.08 -5.25
N MET A 162 8.20 10.62 -4.74
CA MET A 162 9.52 9.99 -4.92
C MET A 162 9.61 8.61 -4.26
N GLN A 163 9.08 8.48 -3.06
CA GLN A 163 9.06 7.23 -2.32
C GLN A 163 8.11 6.22 -2.98
N ALA A 164 6.93 6.66 -3.42
CA ALA A 164 5.99 5.82 -4.15
C ALA A 164 6.62 5.28 -5.46
N VAL A 165 7.36 6.12 -6.20
CA VAL A 165 8.13 5.69 -7.38
C VAL A 165 9.18 4.64 -7.01
N THR A 166 9.90 4.82 -5.90
CA THR A 166 10.92 3.86 -5.45
C THR A 166 10.29 2.51 -5.12
N ILE A 167 9.18 2.49 -4.39
CA ILE A 167 8.45 1.26 -4.05
C ILE A 167 8.03 0.52 -5.32
N LEU A 168 7.38 1.23 -6.25
CA LEU A 168 6.90 0.64 -7.50
C LEU A 168 8.05 0.13 -8.38
N LYS A 169 9.19 0.83 -8.45
CA LYS A 169 10.37 0.36 -9.20
C LYS A 169 10.93 -0.93 -8.63
N ASN A 170 11.06 -1.06 -7.29
CA ASN A 170 11.51 -2.30 -6.67
C ASN A 170 10.59 -3.48 -7.01
N ILE A 171 9.28 -3.24 -7.13
CA ILE A 171 8.31 -4.24 -7.56
C ILE A 171 8.50 -4.60 -9.04
N ILE A 172 8.62 -3.59 -9.90
CA ILE A 172 8.77 -3.76 -11.35
C ILE A 172 10.02 -4.59 -11.67
N ASP A 173 11.12 -4.36 -10.97
CA ASP A 173 12.36 -5.13 -11.12
C ASP A 173 12.21 -6.63 -10.74
N ALA A 174 11.13 -6.96 -10.03
CA ALA A 174 10.79 -8.33 -9.68
C ALA A 174 9.69 -8.95 -10.56
N MET A 175 9.05 -8.19 -11.44
CA MET A 175 7.95 -8.67 -12.27
C MET A 175 8.42 -9.55 -13.42
N ALA A 176 7.62 -10.57 -13.74
CA ALA A 176 7.62 -11.25 -15.03
C ALA A 176 6.66 -10.54 -16.00
N GLN A 177 6.68 -10.89 -17.29
CA GLN A 177 5.83 -10.29 -18.31
C GLN A 177 4.32 -10.45 -18.04
N ASP A 178 3.93 -11.51 -17.37
CA ASP A 178 2.55 -11.81 -17.00
C ASP A 178 2.20 -11.41 -15.56
N SER A 179 3.13 -10.79 -14.84
CA SER A 179 2.88 -10.26 -13.50
C SER A 179 1.95 -9.06 -13.55
N VAL A 180 1.22 -8.86 -12.46
CA VAL A 180 0.39 -7.67 -12.25
C VAL A 180 0.74 -6.99 -10.93
N VAL A 181 0.61 -5.67 -10.90
CA VAL A 181 0.59 -4.88 -9.67
C VAL A 181 -0.86 -4.52 -9.37
N LEU A 182 -1.32 -4.82 -8.19
CA LEU A 182 -2.67 -4.57 -7.70
C LEU A 182 -2.61 -3.47 -6.64
N ILE A 183 -2.98 -2.26 -7.01
CA ILE A 183 -2.96 -1.07 -6.14
C ILE A 183 -4.38 -0.87 -5.62
N HIS A 184 -4.59 -1.07 -4.31
CA HIS A 184 -5.90 -0.96 -3.67
C HIS A 184 -5.96 0.25 -2.75
N GLU A 185 -6.43 1.38 -3.29
CA GLU A 185 -6.35 2.68 -2.65
C GLU A 185 -7.64 3.47 -2.76
N VAL A 186 -7.73 4.57 -2.02
CA VAL A 186 -8.73 5.61 -2.25
C VAL A 186 -8.39 6.35 -3.54
N ILE A 187 -9.41 6.60 -4.35
CA ILE A 187 -9.29 7.46 -5.53
C ILE A 187 -10.13 8.70 -5.30
N LEU A 188 -9.47 9.82 -5.07
CA LEU A 188 -10.16 11.10 -4.92
C LEU A 188 -10.92 11.48 -6.20
N ALA A 189 -12.05 12.12 -6.03
CA ALA A 189 -12.69 12.81 -7.14
C ALA A 189 -11.81 13.97 -7.62
N GLU A 190 -11.82 14.27 -8.91
CA GLU A 190 -11.06 15.41 -9.46
C GLU A 190 -11.59 16.76 -8.93
N THR A 191 -12.87 16.80 -8.58
CA THR A 191 -13.55 17.95 -8.02
C THR A 191 -14.64 17.48 -7.05
N GLU A 192 -15.04 18.33 -6.11
CA GLU A 192 -16.20 18.08 -5.22
C GLU A 192 -16.07 16.79 -4.39
N PHE A 193 -14.89 16.52 -3.82
CA PHE A 193 -14.73 15.45 -2.87
C PHE A 193 -15.40 15.81 -1.54
N ASP A 194 -15.84 14.78 -0.81
CA ASP A 194 -16.57 14.97 0.42
C ASP A 194 -15.65 15.34 1.60
N HIS A 195 -16.27 15.72 2.71
CA HIS A 195 -15.55 16.14 3.91
C HIS A 195 -14.69 15.01 4.52
N PHE A 196 -15.10 13.74 4.38
CA PHE A 196 -14.31 12.61 4.88
C PHE A 196 -13.04 12.43 4.06
N ASP A 197 -13.15 12.46 2.73
CA ASP A 197 -12.01 12.38 1.81
C ASP A 197 -11.04 13.56 2.04
N ALA A 198 -11.56 14.77 2.19
CA ALA A 198 -10.77 15.95 2.51
C ALA A 198 -10.01 15.80 3.84
N LYS A 199 -10.64 15.20 4.85
CA LYS A 199 -10.01 14.94 6.15
C LYS A 199 -8.90 13.91 6.03
N MET A 200 -9.11 12.85 5.26
CA MET A 200 -8.09 11.80 5.05
C MET A 200 -6.89 12.36 4.30
N ASP A 201 -7.12 13.09 3.22
CA ASP A 201 -6.04 13.74 2.47
C ASP A 201 -5.24 14.70 3.34
N TRP A 202 -5.92 15.51 4.16
CA TRP A 202 -5.26 16.37 5.12
C TRP A 202 -4.45 15.62 6.19
N GLN A 203 -4.91 14.43 6.60
CA GLN A 203 -4.12 13.57 7.49
C GLN A 203 -2.84 13.07 6.81
N MET A 204 -2.92 12.61 5.56
CA MET A 204 -1.76 12.14 4.80
C MET A 204 -0.75 13.25 4.54
N MET A 205 -1.21 14.50 4.34
CA MET A 205 -0.34 15.66 4.19
C MET A 205 0.61 15.86 5.39
N ASN A 206 0.24 15.41 6.61
CA ASN A 206 1.14 15.44 7.76
C ASN A 206 2.36 14.53 7.59
N LEU A 207 2.28 13.54 6.71
CA LEU A 207 3.35 12.63 6.34
C LEU A 207 4.08 13.07 5.07
N ALA A 208 3.77 14.27 4.57
CA ALA A 208 4.18 14.80 3.27
C ALA A 208 3.61 14.00 2.08
N SER A 209 2.51 13.29 2.28
CA SER A 209 1.83 12.50 1.26
C SER A 209 0.37 12.96 1.07
N GLY A 210 -0.45 12.18 0.41
CA GLY A 210 -1.85 12.53 0.15
C GLY A 210 -2.62 11.44 -0.58
N GLU A 211 -3.93 11.56 -0.55
CA GLU A 211 -4.79 10.76 -1.40
C GLU A 211 -4.69 11.26 -2.84
N ARG A 212 -4.75 10.34 -3.81
CA ARG A 212 -4.53 10.69 -5.23
C ARG A 212 -5.82 10.60 -6.04
N THR A 213 -5.99 11.57 -6.95
CA THR A 213 -7.03 11.50 -7.98
C THR A 213 -6.67 10.47 -9.05
N MET A 214 -7.62 10.11 -9.91
CA MET A 214 -7.34 9.17 -11.00
C MET A 214 -6.28 9.71 -11.97
N SER A 215 -6.24 11.02 -12.22
CA SER A 215 -5.21 11.62 -13.05
C SER A 215 -3.83 11.50 -12.43
N GLN A 216 -3.69 11.72 -11.13
CA GLN A 216 -2.44 11.55 -10.40
C GLN A 216 -2.00 10.07 -10.33
N TRP A 217 -2.93 9.12 -10.19
CA TRP A 217 -2.61 7.69 -10.29
C TRP A 217 -2.08 7.32 -11.67
N LYS A 218 -2.71 7.79 -12.75
CA LYS A 218 -2.23 7.57 -14.12
C LYS A 218 -0.82 8.13 -14.33
N GLU A 219 -0.55 9.31 -13.80
CA GLU A 219 0.78 9.93 -13.88
C GLU A 219 1.84 9.09 -13.15
N LEU A 220 1.60 8.74 -11.88
CA LEU A 220 2.52 7.92 -11.07
C LEU A 220 2.80 6.57 -11.73
N ILE A 221 1.75 5.87 -12.18
CA ILE A 221 1.84 4.55 -12.82
C ILE A 221 2.62 4.63 -14.13
N GLY A 222 2.30 5.62 -14.98
CA GLY A 222 3.01 5.82 -16.25
C GLY A 222 4.48 6.20 -16.07
N LYS A 223 4.80 7.01 -15.05
CA LYS A 223 6.16 7.45 -14.72
C LYS A 223 7.11 6.29 -14.39
N VAL A 224 6.59 5.19 -13.89
CA VAL A 224 7.39 4.01 -13.57
C VAL A 224 7.38 2.94 -14.66
N GLY A 225 6.72 3.16 -15.79
CA GLY A 225 6.65 2.21 -16.90
C GLY A 225 5.59 1.11 -16.73
N LEU A 226 4.59 1.38 -15.91
CA LEU A 226 3.39 0.55 -15.83
C LEU A 226 2.25 1.17 -16.66
N GLU A 227 1.31 0.31 -17.06
CA GLU A 227 0.04 0.72 -17.67
C GLU A 227 -1.14 0.18 -16.85
N ILE A 228 -2.21 0.97 -16.72
CA ILE A 228 -3.45 0.51 -16.09
C ILE A 228 -4.16 -0.42 -17.08
N ARG A 229 -4.42 -1.65 -16.64
CA ARG A 229 -5.17 -2.65 -17.42
C ARG A 229 -6.65 -2.61 -17.14
N ASP A 230 -7.01 -2.40 -15.85
CA ASP A 230 -8.41 -2.37 -15.41
C ASP A 230 -8.54 -1.67 -14.05
N ILE A 231 -9.78 -1.25 -13.71
CA ILE A 231 -10.09 -0.62 -12.42
C ILE A 231 -11.36 -1.26 -11.86
N TRP A 232 -11.24 -1.81 -10.67
CA TRP A 232 -12.29 -2.52 -9.96
C TRP A 232 -12.74 -1.72 -8.74
N TRP A 233 -13.92 -1.15 -8.79
CA TRP A 233 -14.46 -0.33 -7.70
C TRP A 233 -15.08 -1.20 -6.60
N GLU A 234 -14.88 -0.87 -5.33
CA GLU A 234 -15.53 -1.57 -4.21
C GLU A 234 -17.05 -1.39 -4.24
N GLU A 235 -17.52 -0.22 -4.61
CA GLU A 235 -18.95 0.07 -4.80
C GLU A 235 -19.18 0.77 -6.15
N LYS A 236 -20.21 0.35 -6.86
CA LYS A 236 -20.59 1.00 -8.13
C LYS A 236 -21.15 2.40 -7.87
N GLY A 237 -20.56 3.41 -8.50
CA GLY A 237 -21.21 4.72 -8.71
C GLY A 237 -20.89 5.81 -7.69
N THR A 238 -19.85 5.71 -6.88
CA THR A 238 -19.51 6.75 -5.90
C THR A 238 -18.16 7.39 -6.16
N LYS A 239 -18.11 8.72 -6.11
CA LYS A 239 -16.89 9.53 -6.18
C LYS A 239 -16.06 9.34 -4.89
N GLY A 240 -14.72 9.32 -4.99
CA GLY A 240 -13.82 9.27 -3.83
C GLY A 240 -13.83 7.95 -3.06
N LYS A 241 -14.09 6.82 -3.73
CA LYS A 241 -14.13 5.50 -3.10
C LYS A 241 -12.95 4.62 -3.46
N LYS A 242 -12.75 3.58 -2.65
CA LYS A 242 -11.67 2.62 -2.86
C LYS A 242 -11.84 1.86 -4.16
N ALA A 243 -10.75 1.65 -4.83
CA ALA A 243 -10.69 0.83 -6.02
C ALA A 243 -9.40 0.02 -6.03
N LEU A 244 -9.46 -1.10 -6.73
CA LEU A 244 -8.31 -1.90 -7.09
C LEU A 244 -7.91 -1.53 -8.51
N ILE A 245 -6.74 -0.93 -8.66
CA ILE A 245 -6.14 -0.61 -9.96
C ILE A 245 -5.24 -1.78 -10.34
N GLU A 246 -5.56 -2.49 -11.40
CA GLU A 246 -4.71 -3.54 -11.96
C GLU A 246 -3.76 -2.92 -12.98
N CYS A 247 -2.45 -3.09 -12.75
CA CYS A 247 -1.41 -2.59 -13.62
C CYS A 247 -0.55 -3.73 -14.17
N GLY A 248 0.01 -3.55 -15.34
CA GLY A 248 1.01 -4.43 -15.93
C GLY A 248 2.16 -3.63 -16.52
N LEU A 249 3.22 -4.30 -16.93
CA LEU A 249 4.33 -3.66 -17.65
C LEU A 249 3.79 -3.03 -18.93
N ALA A 250 4.16 -1.77 -19.18
CA ALA A 250 3.85 -1.11 -20.45
C ALA A 250 4.55 -1.85 -21.60
N LYS A 251 3.86 -1.91 -22.75
CA LYS A 251 4.37 -2.59 -23.94
C LYS A 251 5.37 -1.73 -24.70
#